data_40900b4823633e7d8e505aeb78a4fa73
#
_entry.id   40900b4823633e7d8e505aeb78a4fa73
#
_cell.length_a   1.000
_cell.length_b   1.000
_cell.length_c   1.000
_cell.angle_alpha   90.00
_cell.angle_beta   90.00
_cell.angle_gamma   90.00
#
_symmetry.space_group_name_H-M   'P 1'
#
loop_
_entity.id
_entity.type
_entity.pdbx_description
1 polymer ?
#
loop_
_entity_poly.entity_id
_entity_poly.type
_entity_poly.pdbx_seq_one_letter_code
_entity_poly.pdbx_strand_id
1 'polypeptide(L)'
;TFLLGALAIFNMSRVKTIAQRLDEKNIPEISVATHLERAVLRTMFESRGYAYTEDPKFLELAQTQLGEVKKYLQEAKALASKQGLTELAERATTAETAILEYERLMQEGAAITAELSQQKQQALAASDRYIKACADFLESQNQQLISETAAITAGKLSPEKLEDRLQKIAEISGIASLGNAIRNDTLQAISTRDT
;
A
#
# COMPACT_ATOMS: atom_id res chain seq x y z
N THR A 1 69.01 26.09 11.48
CA THR A 1 68.17 25.34 12.45
C THR A 1 66.83 26.07 12.74
N PHE A 2 66.85 27.39 12.95
CA PHE A 2 65.63 28.19 13.27
C PHE A 2 64.55 28.18 12.16
N LEU A 3 64.95 28.27 10.90
CA LEU A 3 64.05 28.26 9.76
C LEU A 3 63.27 26.91 9.60
N LEU A 4 63.93 25.79 9.87
CA LEU A 4 63.31 24.47 9.83
C LEU A 4 62.30 24.28 10.97
N GLY A 5 62.59 24.82 12.15
CA GLY A 5 61.66 24.79 13.28
C GLY A 5 60.40 25.65 13.04
N ALA A 6 60.58 26.85 12.48
CA ALA A 6 59.46 27.73 12.12
C ALA A 6 58.56 27.09 11.02
N LEU A 7 59.14 26.45 10.00
CA LEU A 7 58.42 25.76 8.96
C LEU A 7 57.63 24.53 9.48
N ALA A 8 58.24 23.79 10.42
CA ALA A 8 57.58 22.65 11.07
C ALA A 8 56.36 23.10 11.90
N ILE A 9 56.50 24.17 12.70
CA ILE A 9 55.38 24.73 13.47
C ILE A 9 54.29 25.25 12.59
N PHE A 10 54.62 25.93 11.49
CA PHE A 10 53.63 26.42 10.51
C PHE A 10 52.87 25.27 9.84
N ASN A 11 53.55 24.22 9.38
CA ASN A 11 52.90 23.04 8.79
C ASN A 11 52.03 22.30 9.79
N MET A 12 52.48 22.15 11.05
CA MET A 12 51.71 21.51 12.10
C MET A 12 50.45 22.30 12.47
N SER A 13 50.55 23.63 12.49
CA SER A 13 49.39 24.52 12.66
C SER A 13 48.37 24.37 11.51
N ARG A 14 48.83 24.30 10.27
CA ARG A 14 47.95 24.04 9.09
C ARG A 14 47.28 22.68 9.17
N VAL A 15 48.02 21.62 9.51
CA VAL A 15 47.48 20.26 9.67
C VAL A 15 46.41 20.24 10.78
N LYS A 16 46.69 20.88 11.92
CA LYS A 16 45.73 21.02 13.02
C LYS A 16 44.44 21.72 12.55
N THR A 17 44.55 22.83 11.83
CA THR A 17 43.37 23.57 11.32
C THR A 17 42.56 22.75 10.32
N ILE A 18 43.25 22.00 9.44
CA ILE A 18 42.58 21.11 8.48
C ILE A 18 41.87 19.96 9.20
N ALA A 19 42.54 19.32 10.17
CA ALA A 19 41.96 18.25 10.97
C ALA A 19 40.74 18.73 11.78
N GLN A 20 40.81 19.91 12.38
CA GLN A 20 39.69 20.51 13.09
C GLN A 20 38.51 20.81 12.15
N ARG A 21 38.77 21.34 10.95
CA ARG A 21 37.70 21.54 9.93
C ARG A 21 37.06 20.22 9.49
N LEU A 22 37.83 19.16 9.33
CA LEU A 22 37.32 17.85 8.98
C LEU A 22 36.37 17.34 10.07
N ASP A 23 36.83 17.38 11.31
CA ASP A 23 36.12 16.82 12.46
C ASP A 23 34.86 17.63 12.82
N GLU A 24 34.98 18.96 12.86
CA GLU A 24 33.91 19.83 13.33
C GLU A 24 32.85 20.15 12.23
N LYS A 25 33.22 20.08 10.94
CA LYS A 25 32.37 20.49 9.83
C LYS A 25 32.01 19.35 8.87
N ASN A 26 32.97 18.74 8.23
CA ASN A 26 32.73 17.83 7.12
C ASN A 26 32.18 16.47 7.59
N ILE A 27 32.69 15.93 8.71
CA ILE A 27 32.23 14.64 9.23
C ILE A 27 30.78 14.71 9.70
N PRO A 28 30.35 15.70 10.50
CA PRO A 28 28.92 15.82 10.86
C PRO A 28 28.00 16.03 9.67
N GLU A 29 28.40 16.81 8.66
CA GLU A 29 27.61 17.04 7.45
C GLU A 29 27.37 15.74 6.65
N ILE A 30 28.45 14.97 6.42
CA ILE A 30 28.38 13.68 5.72
C ILE A 30 27.53 12.69 6.53
N SER A 31 27.71 12.65 7.85
CA SER A 31 26.96 11.75 8.73
C SER A 31 25.46 12.00 8.67
N VAL A 32 25.04 13.26 8.81
CA VAL A 32 23.61 13.63 8.72
C VAL A 32 23.05 13.33 7.34
N ALA A 33 23.79 13.65 6.26
CA ALA A 33 23.37 13.37 4.90
C ALA A 33 23.17 11.86 4.65
N THR A 34 24.12 11.03 5.12
CA THR A 34 24.05 9.56 4.97
C THR A 34 22.89 8.96 5.75
N HIS A 35 22.64 9.43 6.98
CA HIS A 35 21.50 8.96 7.77
C HIS A 35 20.17 9.37 7.15
N LEU A 36 20.07 10.61 6.66
CA LEU A 36 18.91 11.11 5.95
C LEU A 36 18.60 10.28 4.70
N GLU A 37 19.61 10.06 3.85
CA GLU A 37 19.48 9.24 2.64
C GLU A 37 18.96 7.82 2.97
N ARG A 38 19.58 7.17 3.97
CA ARG A 38 19.17 5.82 4.39
C ARG A 38 17.73 5.80 4.90
N ALA A 39 17.31 6.78 5.70
CA ALA A 39 15.96 6.87 6.21
C ALA A 39 14.95 7.10 5.08
N VAL A 40 15.27 7.96 4.09
CA VAL A 40 14.43 8.17 2.90
C VAL A 40 14.27 6.89 2.09
N LEU A 41 15.37 6.19 1.78
CA LEU A 41 15.33 4.95 1.01
C LEU A 41 14.50 3.86 1.72
N ARG A 42 14.62 3.75 3.04
CA ARG A 42 13.79 2.82 3.84
C ARG A 42 12.32 3.22 3.82
N THR A 43 12.00 4.49 4.00
CA THR A 43 10.61 4.98 3.90
C THR A 43 10.00 4.60 2.55
N MET A 44 10.73 4.82 1.45
CA MET A 44 10.27 4.46 0.11
C MET A 44 10.09 2.94 -0.07
N PHE A 45 11.01 2.15 0.47
CA PHE A 45 10.92 0.69 0.40
C PHE A 45 9.69 0.17 1.14
N GLU A 46 9.48 0.61 2.39
CA GLU A 46 8.35 0.19 3.20
C GLU A 46 7.00 0.68 2.63
N SER A 47 6.95 1.93 2.12
CA SER A 47 5.74 2.45 1.46
C SER A 47 5.35 1.63 0.23
N ARG A 48 6.33 1.20 -0.58
CA ARG A 48 6.09 0.30 -1.71
C ARG A 48 5.64 -1.09 -1.24
N GLY A 49 6.26 -1.61 -0.18
CA GLY A 49 5.85 -2.87 0.44
C GLY A 49 4.37 -2.85 0.80
N TYR A 50 3.89 -1.77 1.42
CA TYR A 50 2.48 -1.59 1.72
C TYR A 50 1.60 -1.53 0.45
N ALA A 51 2.01 -0.76 -0.55
CA ALA A 51 1.25 -0.61 -1.79
C ALA A 51 1.09 -1.94 -2.57
N TYR A 52 2.07 -2.87 -2.44
CA TYR A 52 2.01 -4.17 -3.09
C TYR A 52 1.30 -5.24 -2.27
N THR A 53 1.51 -5.25 -0.94
CA THR A 53 1.06 -6.36 -0.08
C THR A 53 -0.21 -6.05 0.71
N GLU A 54 -0.59 -4.77 0.81
CA GLU A 54 -1.65 -4.27 1.69
C GLU A 54 -1.42 -4.64 3.19
N ASP A 55 -0.20 -5.16 3.56
CA ASP A 55 0.13 -5.51 4.94
C ASP A 55 0.39 -4.23 5.77
N PRO A 56 -0.43 -3.96 6.82
CA PRO A 56 -0.32 -2.76 7.64
C PRO A 56 1.03 -2.59 8.32
N LYS A 57 1.80 -3.66 8.51
CA LYS A 57 3.16 -3.59 9.09
C LYS A 57 4.10 -2.74 8.24
N PHE A 58 4.01 -2.84 6.92
CA PHE A 58 4.82 -2.00 6.03
C PHE A 58 4.46 -0.52 6.16
N LEU A 59 3.18 -0.19 6.32
CA LEU A 59 2.75 1.20 6.54
C LEU A 59 3.29 1.75 7.86
N GLU A 60 3.22 0.97 8.94
CA GLU A 60 3.76 1.33 10.25
C GLU A 60 5.28 1.57 10.20
N LEU A 61 6.01 0.68 9.51
CA LEU A 61 7.45 0.83 9.30
C LEU A 61 7.77 2.08 8.45
N ALA A 62 7.01 2.34 7.39
CA ALA A 62 7.16 3.54 6.57
C ALA A 62 6.96 4.82 7.39
N GLN A 63 5.94 4.88 8.24
CA GLN A 63 5.68 6.02 9.14
C GLN A 63 6.83 6.21 10.15
N THR A 64 7.34 5.12 10.70
CA THR A 64 8.48 5.15 11.62
C THR A 64 9.72 5.71 10.92
N GLN A 65 10.05 5.22 9.72
CA GLN A 65 11.21 5.71 8.96
C GLN A 65 11.02 7.17 8.52
N LEU A 66 9.81 7.59 8.20
CA LEU A 66 9.49 8.99 7.89
C LEU A 66 9.73 9.91 9.10
N GLY A 67 9.48 9.42 10.31
CA GLY A 67 9.85 10.10 11.56
C GLY A 67 11.37 10.33 11.66
N GLU A 68 12.17 9.31 11.32
CA GLU A 68 13.63 9.44 11.27
C GLU A 68 14.09 10.43 10.19
N VAL A 69 13.44 10.45 9.01
CA VAL A 69 13.72 11.46 7.97
C VAL A 69 13.52 12.87 8.51
N LYS A 70 12.40 13.14 9.17
CA LYS A 70 12.10 14.45 9.75
C LYS A 70 13.14 14.86 10.82
N LYS A 71 13.55 13.91 11.66
CA LYS A 71 14.59 14.11 12.68
C LYS A 71 15.91 14.51 12.03
N TYR A 72 16.41 13.77 11.05
CA TYR A 72 17.67 14.09 10.37
C TYR A 72 17.60 15.38 9.55
N LEU A 73 16.45 15.77 9.03
CA LEU A 73 16.25 17.09 8.42
C LEU A 73 16.41 18.23 9.45
N GLN A 74 15.87 18.04 10.66
CA GLN A 74 16.06 19.02 11.74
C GLN A 74 17.53 19.10 12.17
N GLU A 75 18.22 17.97 12.27
CA GLU A 75 19.65 17.92 12.55
C GLU A 75 20.47 18.65 11.46
N ALA A 76 20.12 18.45 10.17
CA ALA A 76 20.74 19.15 9.06
C ALA A 76 20.56 20.68 9.15
N LYS A 77 19.36 21.14 9.47
CA LYS A 77 19.05 22.56 9.66
C LYS A 77 19.80 23.16 10.84
N ALA A 78 19.85 22.45 11.96
CA ALA A 78 20.60 22.87 13.14
C ALA A 78 22.09 22.98 12.84
N LEU A 79 22.67 22.03 12.13
CA LEU A 79 24.06 22.04 11.69
C LEU A 79 24.33 23.21 10.75
N ALA A 80 23.45 23.43 9.77
CA ALA A 80 23.56 24.55 8.84
C ALA A 80 23.57 25.90 9.56
N SER A 81 22.66 26.08 10.51
CA SER A 81 22.59 27.30 11.32
C SER A 81 23.84 27.50 12.17
N LYS A 82 24.30 26.43 12.86
CA LYS A 82 25.49 26.49 13.74
C LYS A 82 26.77 26.84 12.98
N GLN A 83 26.91 26.36 11.75
CA GLN A 83 28.13 26.48 10.96
C GLN A 83 28.05 27.51 9.83
N GLY A 84 26.92 28.21 9.67
CA GLY A 84 26.72 29.19 8.60
C GLY A 84 26.73 28.59 7.21
N LEU A 85 26.17 27.36 7.05
CA LEU A 85 26.13 26.62 5.79
C LEU A 85 24.85 26.95 5.01
N THR A 86 24.85 28.07 4.29
CA THR A 86 23.66 28.56 3.58
C THR A 86 23.10 27.53 2.58
N GLU A 87 23.96 26.89 1.81
CA GLU A 87 23.55 25.89 0.82
C GLU A 87 22.88 24.67 1.49
N LEU A 88 23.42 24.19 2.62
CA LEU A 88 22.80 23.09 3.37
C LEU A 88 21.42 23.51 3.92
N ALA A 89 21.27 24.72 4.42
CA ALA A 89 20.02 25.26 4.91
C ALA A 89 18.94 25.32 3.83
N GLU A 90 19.28 25.80 2.63
CA GLU A 90 18.38 25.88 1.48
C GLU A 90 17.97 24.48 1.02
N ARG A 91 18.93 23.56 0.87
CA ARG A 91 18.66 22.16 0.48
C ARG A 91 17.79 21.44 1.52
N ALA A 92 18.05 21.62 2.81
CA ALA A 92 17.24 21.03 3.88
C ALA A 92 15.79 21.58 3.87
N THR A 93 15.60 22.87 3.58
CA THR A 93 14.26 23.47 3.46
C THR A 93 13.50 22.93 2.25
N THR A 94 14.19 22.78 1.12
CA THR A 94 13.59 22.18 -0.09
C THR A 94 13.20 20.72 0.16
N ALA A 95 14.09 19.96 0.80
CA ALA A 95 13.83 18.57 1.17
C ALA A 95 12.65 18.44 2.14
N GLU A 96 12.52 19.34 3.11
CA GLU A 96 11.38 19.34 4.04
C GLU A 96 10.05 19.50 3.31
N THR A 97 9.96 20.41 2.35
CA THR A 97 8.75 20.60 1.55
C THR A 97 8.40 19.33 0.76
N ALA A 98 9.40 18.68 0.15
CA ALA A 98 9.20 17.44 -0.57
C ALA A 98 8.77 16.28 0.36
N ILE A 99 9.29 16.22 1.58
CA ILE A 99 8.93 15.19 2.57
C ILE A 99 7.50 15.39 3.09
N LEU A 100 7.06 16.62 3.31
CA LEU A 100 5.69 16.90 3.70
C LEU A 100 4.69 16.48 2.60
N GLU A 101 5.02 16.75 1.35
CA GLU A 101 4.20 16.30 0.23
C GLU A 101 4.21 14.77 0.08
N TYR A 102 5.36 14.13 0.26
CA TYR A 102 5.45 12.66 0.26
C TYR A 102 4.60 12.04 1.37
N GLU A 103 4.64 12.60 2.59
CA GLU A 103 3.81 12.16 3.71
C GLU A 103 2.31 12.25 3.38
N ARG A 104 1.88 13.37 2.81
CA ARG A 104 0.49 13.57 2.38
C ARG A 104 0.06 12.51 1.37
N LEU A 105 0.88 12.30 0.32
CA LEU A 105 0.61 11.29 -0.70
C LEU A 105 0.61 9.86 -0.15
N MET A 106 1.50 9.55 0.78
CA MET A 106 1.54 8.24 1.45
C MET A 106 0.27 8.00 2.28
N GLN A 107 -0.23 9.01 3.00
CA GLN A 107 -1.47 8.91 3.78
C GLN A 107 -2.69 8.76 2.87
N GLU A 108 -2.77 9.51 1.79
CA GLU A 108 -3.84 9.38 0.80
C GLU A 108 -3.82 8.01 0.13
N GLY A 109 -2.64 7.53 -0.27
CA GLY A 109 -2.48 6.20 -0.84
C GLY A 109 -2.92 5.11 0.14
N ALA A 110 -2.58 5.22 1.41
CA ALA A 110 -3.00 4.28 2.44
C ALA A 110 -4.53 4.27 2.63
N ALA A 111 -5.16 5.45 2.62
CA ALA A 111 -6.62 5.56 2.72
C ALA A 111 -7.33 4.91 1.51
N ILE A 112 -6.84 5.18 0.30
CA ILE A 112 -7.37 4.57 -0.94
C ILE A 112 -7.22 3.05 -0.92
N THR A 113 -6.07 2.54 -0.49
CA THR A 113 -5.81 1.08 -0.38
C THR A 113 -6.78 0.43 0.60
N ALA A 114 -7.00 1.05 1.76
CA ALA A 114 -7.95 0.54 2.76
C ALA A 114 -9.39 0.54 2.25
N GLU A 115 -9.82 1.61 1.57
CA GLU A 115 -11.14 1.70 0.95
C GLU A 115 -11.33 0.63 -0.14
N LEU A 116 -10.34 0.46 -1.01
CA LEU A 116 -10.36 -0.57 -2.04
C LEU A 116 -10.48 -1.98 -1.45
N SER A 117 -9.74 -2.28 -0.39
CA SER A 117 -9.81 -3.57 0.31
C SER A 117 -11.22 -3.81 0.89
N GLN A 118 -11.82 -2.79 1.50
CA GLN A 118 -13.19 -2.87 1.99
C GLN A 118 -14.20 -3.11 0.87
N GLN A 119 -14.07 -2.41 -0.25
CA GLN A 119 -14.97 -2.58 -1.40
C GLN A 119 -14.86 -3.97 -2.03
N LYS A 120 -13.62 -4.50 -2.14
CA LYS A 120 -13.38 -5.89 -2.57
C LYS A 120 -14.15 -6.89 -1.68
N GLN A 121 -14.05 -6.75 -0.35
CA GLN A 121 -14.77 -7.62 0.59
C GLN A 121 -16.28 -7.50 0.46
N GLN A 122 -16.82 -6.29 0.30
CA GLN A 122 -18.24 -6.07 0.11
C GLN A 122 -18.75 -6.70 -1.19
N ALA A 123 -18.00 -6.58 -2.28
CA ALA A 123 -18.33 -7.18 -3.58
C ALA A 123 -18.36 -8.71 -3.49
N LEU A 124 -17.37 -9.33 -2.83
CA LEU A 124 -17.36 -10.78 -2.62
C LEU A 124 -18.54 -11.24 -1.78
N ALA A 125 -18.82 -10.57 -0.67
CA ALA A 125 -19.96 -10.89 0.18
C ALA A 125 -21.31 -10.71 -0.53
N ALA A 126 -21.44 -9.72 -1.41
CA ALA A 126 -22.64 -9.54 -2.23
C ALA A 126 -22.78 -10.67 -3.25
N SER A 127 -21.69 -11.07 -3.90
CA SER A 127 -21.65 -12.20 -4.83
C SER A 127 -22.04 -13.52 -4.15
N ASP A 128 -21.52 -13.81 -2.96
CA ASP A 128 -21.86 -15.02 -2.21
C ASP A 128 -23.35 -15.06 -1.83
N ARG A 129 -23.91 -13.91 -1.41
CA ARG A 129 -25.35 -13.80 -1.12
C ARG A 129 -26.20 -14.03 -2.38
N TYR A 130 -25.77 -13.49 -3.51
CA TYR A 130 -26.47 -13.68 -4.78
C TYR A 130 -26.46 -15.16 -5.22
N ILE A 131 -25.30 -15.82 -5.19
CA ILE A 131 -25.16 -17.23 -5.56
C ILE A 131 -26.01 -18.11 -4.62
N LYS A 132 -25.98 -17.80 -3.32
CA LYS A 132 -26.81 -18.51 -2.35
C LYS A 132 -28.31 -18.35 -2.65
N ALA A 133 -28.77 -17.16 -2.93
CA ALA A 133 -30.17 -16.91 -3.27
C ALA A 133 -30.61 -17.67 -4.53
N CYS A 134 -29.74 -17.75 -5.56
CA CYS A 134 -30.01 -18.57 -6.75
C CYS A 134 -30.09 -20.06 -6.38
N ALA A 135 -29.19 -20.56 -5.55
CA ALA A 135 -29.18 -21.96 -5.12
C ALA A 135 -30.45 -22.30 -4.30
N ASP A 136 -30.83 -21.46 -3.34
CA ASP A 136 -32.01 -21.64 -2.49
C ASP A 136 -33.29 -21.62 -3.36
N PHE A 137 -33.34 -20.75 -4.38
CA PHE A 137 -34.46 -20.71 -5.34
C PHE A 137 -34.52 -21.97 -6.21
N LEU A 138 -33.39 -22.43 -6.77
CA LEU A 138 -33.33 -23.66 -7.56
C LEU A 138 -33.76 -24.87 -6.75
N GLU A 139 -33.32 -24.98 -5.50
CA GLU A 139 -33.74 -26.06 -4.60
C GLU A 139 -35.25 -26.03 -4.38
N SER A 140 -35.82 -24.86 -4.11
CA SER A 140 -37.28 -24.68 -3.98
C SER A 140 -38.01 -25.08 -5.26
N GLN A 141 -37.52 -24.71 -6.44
CA GLN A 141 -38.15 -25.08 -7.73
C GLN A 141 -38.07 -26.59 -8.00
N ASN A 142 -36.94 -27.23 -7.66
CA ASN A 142 -36.78 -28.67 -7.80
C ASN A 142 -37.73 -29.47 -6.88
N GLN A 143 -37.89 -29.03 -5.63
CA GLN A 143 -38.87 -29.65 -4.71
C GLN A 143 -40.29 -29.52 -5.21
N GLN A 144 -40.67 -28.36 -5.76
CA GLN A 144 -41.96 -28.15 -6.39
C GLN A 144 -42.12 -29.01 -7.66
N LEU A 145 -41.09 -29.15 -8.50
CA LEU A 145 -41.08 -30.01 -9.67
C LEU A 145 -41.39 -31.46 -9.31
N ILE A 146 -40.73 -31.98 -8.25
CA ILE A 146 -40.97 -33.35 -7.75
C ILE A 146 -42.46 -33.51 -7.33
N SER A 147 -42.98 -32.54 -6.55
CA SER A 147 -44.37 -32.55 -6.07
C SER A 147 -45.39 -32.47 -7.21
N GLU A 148 -45.15 -31.60 -8.18
CA GLU A 148 -46.03 -31.42 -9.36
C GLU A 148 -46.01 -32.66 -10.26
N THR A 149 -44.85 -33.26 -10.49
CA THR A 149 -44.71 -34.51 -11.25
C THR A 149 -45.50 -35.64 -10.61
N ALA A 150 -45.46 -35.78 -9.29
CA ALA A 150 -46.24 -36.77 -8.55
C ALA A 150 -47.77 -36.51 -8.68
N ALA A 151 -48.19 -35.22 -8.66
CA ALA A 151 -49.59 -34.84 -8.83
C ALA A 151 -50.11 -35.09 -10.24
N ILE A 152 -49.29 -34.86 -11.26
CA ILE A 152 -49.63 -35.16 -12.69
C ILE A 152 -49.78 -36.67 -12.88
N THR A 153 -48.84 -37.45 -12.34
CA THR A 153 -48.90 -38.93 -12.38
C THR A 153 -50.17 -39.48 -11.71
N ALA A 154 -50.64 -38.79 -10.67
CA ALA A 154 -51.91 -39.11 -10.01
C ALA A 154 -53.16 -38.57 -10.72
N GLY A 155 -53.04 -37.92 -11.89
CA GLY A 155 -54.15 -37.34 -12.65
C GLY A 155 -54.78 -36.09 -12.02
N LYS A 156 -54.06 -35.42 -11.06
CA LYS A 156 -54.58 -34.28 -10.29
C LYS A 156 -54.11 -32.92 -10.86
N LEU A 157 -53.15 -32.89 -11.78
CA LEU A 157 -52.58 -31.66 -12.32
C LEU A 157 -52.35 -31.79 -13.84
N SER A 158 -52.46 -30.68 -14.59
CA SER A 158 -52.13 -30.61 -16.01
C SER A 158 -50.63 -30.54 -16.29
N PRO A 159 -50.14 -31.20 -17.36
CA PRO A 159 -48.72 -31.17 -17.73
C PRO A 159 -48.17 -29.78 -18.07
N GLU A 160 -49.00 -28.82 -18.46
CA GLU A 160 -48.57 -27.45 -18.83
C GLU A 160 -47.82 -26.71 -17.72
N LYS A 161 -48.17 -26.97 -16.46
CA LYS A 161 -47.46 -26.39 -15.32
C LYS A 161 -46.01 -26.89 -15.16
N LEU A 162 -45.74 -28.09 -15.68
CA LEU A 162 -44.40 -28.68 -15.68
C LEU A 162 -43.46 -27.92 -16.62
N GLU A 163 -43.93 -27.53 -17.78
CA GLU A 163 -43.17 -26.80 -18.80
C GLU A 163 -42.76 -25.42 -18.27
N ASP A 164 -43.68 -24.64 -17.68
CA ASP A 164 -43.38 -23.35 -17.01
C ASP A 164 -42.35 -23.51 -15.91
N ARG A 165 -42.43 -24.60 -15.14
CA ARG A 165 -41.45 -24.89 -14.06
C ARG A 165 -40.05 -25.18 -14.59
N LEU A 166 -39.94 -26.01 -15.61
CA LEU A 166 -38.68 -26.36 -16.26
C LEU A 166 -38.02 -25.13 -16.89
N GLN A 167 -38.82 -24.26 -17.53
CA GLN A 167 -38.31 -23.00 -18.05
C GLN A 167 -37.74 -22.11 -16.97
N LYS A 168 -38.41 -21.92 -15.82
CA LYS A 168 -37.92 -21.14 -14.67
C LYS A 168 -36.61 -21.70 -14.11
N ILE A 169 -36.52 -23.04 -14.00
CA ILE A 169 -35.27 -23.69 -13.55
C ILE A 169 -34.14 -23.41 -14.53
N ALA A 170 -34.36 -23.50 -15.83
CA ALA A 170 -33.36 -23.24 -16.86
C ALA A 170 -32.89 -21.77 -16.83
N GLU A 171 -33.82 -20.83 -16.72
CA GLU A 171 -33.50 -19.39 -16.63
C GLU A 171 -32.65 -19.06 -15.40
N ILE A 172 -33.02 -19.55 -14.21
CA ILE A 172 -32.28 -19.30 -12.99
C ILE A 172 -30.92 -20.02 -12.99
N SER A 173 -30.85 -21.21 -13.59
CA SER A 173 -29.55 -21.90 -13.78
C SER A 173 -28.58 -21.08 -14.66
N GLY A 174 -29.11 -20.47 -15.73
CA GLY A 174 -28.36 -19.55 -16.58
C GLY A 174 -27.89 -18.31 -15.81
N ILE A 175 -28.75 -17.69 -15.03
CA ILE A 175 -28.45 -16.52 -14.18
C ILE A 175 -27.39 -16.88 -13.13
N ALA A 176 -27.50 -18.03 -12.47
CA ALA A 176 -26.50 -18.51 -11.49
C ALA A 176 -25.13 -18.76 -12.13
N SER A 177 -25.12 -19.33 -13.35
CA SER A 177 -23.90 -19.55 -14.13
C SER A 177 -23.21 -18.24 -14.48
N LEU A 178 -23.94 -17.22 -14.93
CA LEU A 178 -23.41 -15.87 -15.20
C LEU A 178 -22.87 -15.22 -13.92
N GLY A 179 -23.57 -15.35 -12.80
CA GLY A 179 -23.11 -14.85 -11.52
C GLY A 179 -21.78 -15.48 -11.07
N ASN A 180 -21.64 -16.79 -11.26
CA ASN A 180 -20.36 -17.47 -10.99
C ASN A 180 -19.23 -17.04 -11.94
N ALA A 181 -19.52 -16.81 -13.23
CA ALA A 181 -18.54 -16.30 -14.18
C ALA A 181 -18.05 -14.90 -13.77
N ILE A 182 -18.95 -13.97 -13.45
CA ILE A 182 -18.61 -12.63 -12.96
C ILE A 182 -17.77 -12.70 -11.69
N ARG A 183 -18.12 -13.59 -10.75
CA ARG A 183 -17.35 -13.79 -9.52
C ARG A 183 -15.92 -14.25 -9.83
N ASN A 184 -15.76 -15.22 -10.70
CA ASN A 184 -14.46 -15.76 -11.09
C ASN A 184 -13.61 -14.70 -11.80
N ASP A 185 -14.19 -13.94 -12.72
CA ASP A 185 -13.50 -12.84 -13.40
C ASP A 185 -13.06 -11.74 -12.42
N THR A 186 -13.92 -11.44 -11.43
CA THR A 186 -13.59 -10.49 -10.36
C THR A 186 -12.42 -10.98 -9.50
N LEU A 187 -12.43 -12.25 -9.08
CA LEU A 187 -11.34 -12.86 -8.33
C LEU A 187 -10.04 -12.89 -9.14
N GLN A 188 -10.11 -13.20 -10.43
CA GLN A 188 -8.95 -13.18 -11.31
C GLN A 188 -8.39 -11.76 -11.46
N ALA A 189 -9.24 -10.76 -11.67
CA ALA A 189 -8.81 -9.36 -11.76
C ALA A 189 -8.17 -8.86 -10.46
N ILE A 190 -8.61 -9.32 -9.29
CA ILE A 190 -7.99 -9.04 -8.00
C ILE A 190 -6.60 -9.70 -7.93
N SER A 191 -6.49 -10.98 -8.29
CA SER A 191 -5.23 -11.74 -8.20
C SER A 191 -4.16 -11.29 -9.20
N THR A 192 -4.55 -10.86 -10.40
CA THR A 192 -3.60 -10.37 -11.42
C THR A 192 -3.05 -8.98 -11.14
N ARG A 193 -3.66 -8.24 -10.21
CA ARG A 193 -3.13 -6.94 -9.76
C ARG A 193 -2.03 -7.11 -8.71
N ASP A 194 -1.94 -8.29 -8.09
CA ASP A 194 -0.94 -8.63 -7.07
C ASP A 194 0.35 -9.24 -7.69
N THR A 195 0.45 -9.29 -9.02
CA THR A 195 1.63 -9.74 -9.79
C THR A 195 2.23 -8.63 -10.62
#